data_017ff0687543e8efcbc5e9698321c02c
#
_entry.id   017ff0687543e8efcbc5e9698321c02c
#
_cell.length_a   1.000
_cell.length_b   1.000
_cell.length_c   1.000
_cell.angle_alpha   90.00
_cell.angle_beta   90.00
_cell.angle_gamma   90.00
#
_symmetry.space_group_name_H-M   'P 1'
#
loop_
_entity.id
_entity.type
_entity.pdbx_description
1 polymer ?
#
loop_
_entity_poly.entity_id
_entity_poly.type
_entity_poly.pdbx_seq_one_letter_code
_entity_poly.pdbx_strand_id
1 'polypeptide(L)'
;MIYEFFANSINTIMEMFKSGGVITYIITIIGIYGVFYSVEKIYYLRKISQVGLPEIMGEVNKAMERGGSLEALRSIGRYQNPISKIVAEALKIGFRNNREVEDAMERVFIVEIRHMTKGMDTIRTIIEVAPLLGLIGTVLGMWYTFKALGVNASPTAMAEGIYVALITTIAGLAVAIIILPLYSHINSKIEGELDKIEIAKKMTNWRSAEMRIKTDADIEKAIVALKESNGVLEVKKLKNDKDANIWISINPHMLEKSIGNIIKEKCNAEARIIESKLKQ
;
A
#
# COMPACT_ATOMS: atom_id res chain seq x y z
N MET A 1 -3.45 46.73 -1.85
CA MET A 1 -3.42 46.14 -3.21
C MET A 1 -3.66 44.59 -3.21
N ILE A 2 -2.77 43.78 -2.61
CA ILE A 2 -2.98 42.29 -2.61
C ILE A 2 -4.23 41.90 -1.84
N TYR A 3 -4.47 42.45 -0.66
CA TYR A 3 -5.65 42.15 0.17
C TYR A 3 -6.96 42.53 -0.52
N GLU A 4 -6.99 43.71 -1.15
CA GLU A 4 -8.16 44.20 -1.91
C GLU A 4 -8.43 43.32 -3.13
N PHE A 5 -7.38 42.84 -3.81
CA PHE A 5 -7.50 41.88 -4.91
C PHE A 5 -8.14 40.55 -4.45
N PHE A 6 -7.68 40.01 -3.32
CA PHE A 6 -8.27 38.78 -2.75
C PHE A 6 -9.71 39.02 -2.26
N ALA A 7 -9.99 40.13 -1.59
CA ALA A 7 -11.33 40.45 -1.11
C ALA A 7 -12.33 40.62 -2.26
N ASN A 8 -11.94 41.32 -3.33
CA ASN A 8 -12.76 41.44 -4.53
C ASN A 8 -12.97 40.08 -5.24
N SER A 9 -11.93 39.25 -5.30
CA SER A 9 -12.05 37.91 -5.90
C SER A 9 -13.02 37.03 -5.12
N ILE A 10 -13.00 37.07 -3.79
CA ILE A 10 -13.94 36.33 -2.94
C ILE A 10 -15.38 36.82 -3.14
N ASN A 11 -15.59 38.14 -3.18
CA ASN A 11 -16.91 38.69 -3.41
C ASN A 11 -17.46 38.31 -4.79
N THR A 12 -16.62 38.38 -5.83
CA THR A 12 -16.99 37.95 -7.19
C THR A 12 -17.37 36.47 -7.24
N ILE A 13 -16.58 35.63 -6.59
CA ILE A 13 -16.90 34.19 -6.47
C ILE A 13 -18.23 33.99 -5.76
N MET A 14 -18.49 34.72 -4.67
CA MET A 14 -19.73 34.62 -3.91
C MET A 14 -20.96 35.06 -4.72
N GLU A 15 -20.82 36.12 -5.52
CA GLU A 15 -21.85 36.57 -6.46
C GLU A 15 -22.08 35.56 -7.58
N MET A 16 -21.03 34.97 -8.13
CA MET A 16 -21.14 33.88 -9.10
C MET A 16 -21.91 32.69 -8.54
N PHE A 17 -21.66 32.30 -7.28
CA PHE A 17 -22.41 31.23 -6.64
C PHE A 17 -23.89 31.54 -6.47
N LYS A 18 -24.24 32.75 -6.07
CA LYS A 18 -25.63 33.16 -5.91
C LYS A 18 -26.40 33.20 -7.23
N SER A 19 -25.70 33.58 -8.31
CA SER A 19 -26.28 33.74 -9.64
C SER A 19 -26.40 32.43 -10.42
N GLY A 20 -25.66 31.39 -10.07
CA GLY A 20 -25.54 30.14 -10.85
C GLY A 20 -26.70 29.13 -10.68
N GLY A 21 -27.75 29.46 -9.90
CA GLY A 21 -28.93 28.61 -9.75
C GLY A 21 -28.67 27.27 -9.02
N VAL A 22 -29.70 26.41 -9.01
CA VAL A 22 -29.72 25.14 -8.25
C VAL A 22 -28.56 24.22 -8.60
N ILE A 23 -28.15 24.15 -9.87
CA ILE A 23 -27.10 23.25 -10.34
C ILE A 23 -25.75 23.64 -9.75
N THR A 24 -25.45 24.93 -9.61
CA THR A 24 -24.21 25.42 -9.00
C THR A 24 -24.12 25.00 -7.52
N TYR A 25 -25.22 25.02 -6.78
CA TYR A 25 -25.25 24.51 -5.40
C TYR A 25 -24.93 23.01 -5.34
N ILE A 26 -25.49 22.20 -6.24
CA ILE A 26 -25.21 20.76 -6.30
C ILE A 26 -23.71 20.52 -6.60
N ILE A 27 -23.17 21.21 -7.60
CA ILE A 27 -21.75 21.10 -7.97
C ILE A 27 -20.86 21.49 -6.76
N THR A 28 -21.22 22.55 -6.05
CA THR A 28 -20.46 23.01 -4.88
C THR A 28 -20.45 22.00 -3.75
N ILE A 29 -21.61 21.44 -3.43
CA ILE A 29 -21.73 20.41 -2.37
C ILE A 29 -20.87 19.18 -2.74
N ILE A 30 -20.97 18.71 -3.97
CA ILE A 30 -20.17 17.58 -4.48
C ILE A 30 -18.67 17.93 -4.44
N GLY A 31 -18.31 19.15 -4.82
CA GLY A 31 -16.94 19.65 -4.78
C GLY A 31 -16.35 19.69 -3.35
N ILE A 32 -17.10 20.25 -2.40
CA ILE A 32 -16.70 20.28 -0.98
C ILE A 32 -16.51 18.85 -0.44
N TYR A 33 -17.46 17.96 -0.74
CA TYR A 33 -17.36 16.55 -0.36
C TYR A 33 -16.12 15.89 -0.97
N GLY A 34 -15.83 16.12 -2.26
CA GLY A 34 -14.66 15.58 -2.94
C GLY A 34 -13.33 16.06 -2.35
N VAL A 35 -13.22 17.36 -2.02
CA VAL A 35 -12.03 17.91 -1.37
C VAL A 35 -11.86 17.32 0.03
N PHE A 36 -12.92 17.32 0.84
CA PHE A 36 -12.88 16.77 2.20
C PHE A 36 -12.44 15.30 2.19
N TYR A 37 -13.04 14.49 1.33
CA TYR A 37 -12.72 13.07 1.20
C TYR A 37 -11.29 12.84 0.70
N SER A 38 -10.79 13.69 -0.21
CA SER A 38 -9.40 13.63 -0.68
C SER A 38 -8.39 13.96 0.43
N VAL A 39 -8.68 14.98 1.25
CA VAL A 39 -7.83 15.35 2.39
C VAL A 39 -7.81 14.26 3.46
N GLU A 40 -8.98 13.70 3.80
CA GLU A 40 -9.09 12.56 4.72
C GLU A 40 -8.23 11.38 4.24
N LYS A 41 -8.29 11.08 2.93
CA LYS A 41 -7.52 10.00 2.34
C LYS A 41 -6.02 10.24 2.39
N ILE A 42 -5.57 11.46 2.12
CA ILE A 42 -4.16 11.86 2.25
C ILE A 42 -3.69 11.67 3.71
N TYR A 43 -4.50 12.08 4.68
CA TYR A 43 -4.18 11.91 6.09
C TYR A 43 -4.06 10.43 6.48
N TYR A 44 -5.02 9.61 6.04
CA TYR A 44 -4.99 8.16 6.25
C TYR A 44 -3.71 7.52 5.68
N LEU A 45 -3.37 7.82 4.42
CA LEU A 45 -2.17 7.29 3.78
C LEU A 45 -0.88 7.75 4.48
N ARG A 46 -0.81 9.01 4.90
CA ARG A 46 0.33 9.50 5.70
C ARG A 46 0.50 8.71 6.99
N LYS A 47 -0.60 8.39 7.67
CA LYS A 47 -0.57 7.65 8.93
C LYS A 47 -0.04 6.22 8.76
N ILE A 48 -0.46 5.51 7.72
CA ILE A 48 0.00 4.13 7.47
C ILE A 48 1.42 4.06 6.90
N SER A 49 1.90 5.15 6.30
CA SER A 49 3.22 5.27 5.65
C SER A 49 4.33 5.78 6.60
N GLN A 50 4.03 5.96 7.91
CA GLN A 50 4.98 6.56 8.86
C GLN A 50 6.23 5.72 9.08
N VAL A 51 6.11 4.39 9.04
CA VAL A 51 7.22 3.47 9.28
C VAL A 51 7.68 2.87 7.95
N GLY A 52 8.95 3.05 7.66
CA GLY A 52 9.55 2.59 6.40
C GLY A 52 9.83 1.08 6.37
N LEU A 53 9.86 0.51 5.16
CA LEU A 53 10.27 -0.89 4.96
C LEU A 53 11.62 -1.23 5.62
N PRO A 54 12.70 -0.42 5.50
CA PRO A 54 13.99 -0.75 6.11
C PRO A 54 13.93 -0.86 7.64
N GLU A 55 13.11 -0.04 8.28
CA GLU A 55 12.94 -0.04 9.73
C GLU A 55 12.24 -1.32 10.20
N ILE A 56 11.14 -1.70 9.53
CA ILE A 56 10.40 -2.93 9.85
C ILE A 56 11.28 -4.16 9.64
N MET A 57 11.98 -4.24 8.49
CA MET A 57 12.85 -5.38 8.21
C MET A 57 14.05 -5.42 9.14
N GLY A 58 14.58 -4.27 9.54
CA GLY A 58 15.65 -4.17 10.54
C GLY A 58 15.21 -4.68 11.91
N GLU A 59 13.99 -4.34 12.34
CA GLU A 59 13.43 -4.88 13.60
C GLU A 59 13.15 -6.38 13.52
N VAL A 60 12.60 -6.84 12.40
CA VAL A 60 12.37 -8.29 12.16
C VAL A 60 13.68 -9.05 12.27
N ASN A 61 14.74 -8.61 11.60
CA ASN A 61 16.03 -9.29 11.63
C ASN A 61 16.61 -9.34 13.04
N LYS A 62 16.62 -8.20 13.76
CA LYS A 62 17.11 -8.15 15.15
C LYS A 62 16.30 -9.04 16.10
N ALA A 63 14.99 -9.10 15.91
CA ALA A 63 14.12 -9.93 16.75
C ALA A 63 14.27 -11.42 16.42
N MET A 64 14.48 -11.75 15.13
CA MET A 64 14.79 -13.12 14.69
C MET A 64 16.07 -13.65 15.32
N GLU A 65 17.13 -12.81 15.42
CA GLU A 65 18.40 -13.17 16.08
C GLU A 65 18.25 -13.40 17.58
N ARG A 66 17.33 -12.68 18.26
CA ARG A 66 17.15 -12.74 19.72
C ARG A 66 16.27 -13.91 20.18
N GLY A 67 15.21 -14.19 19.45
CA GLY A 67 14.19 -15.14 19.92
C GLY A 67 13.38 -15.79 18.79
N GLY A 68 13.87 -15.74 17.55
CA GLY A 68 13.24 -16.38 16.41
C GLY A 68 11.94 -15.71 15.96
N SER A 69 11.12 -16.46 15.22
CA SER A 69 9.90 -15.96 14.60
C SER A 69 8.86 -15.42 15.58
N LEU A 70 8.78 -15.96 16.78
CA LEU A 70 7.82 -15.54 17.79
C LEU A 70 8.16 -14.11 18.33
N GLU A 71 9.44 -13.82 18.57
CA GLU A 71 9.88 -12.52 19.02
C GLU A 71 9.77 -11.48 17.88
N ALA A 72 10.09 -11.88 16.66
CA ALA A 72 9.88 -11.05 15.48
C ALA A 72 8.39 -10.68 15.32
N LEU A 73 7.48 -11.64 15.47
CA LEU A 73 6.05 -11.40 15.40
C LEU A 73 5.56 -10.42 16.49
N ARG A 74 6.10 -10.54 17.72
CA ARG A 74 5.77 -9.60 18.80
C ARG A 74 6.28 -8.19 18.53
N SER A 75 7.49 -8.05 17.98
CA SER A 75 8.10 -6.75 17.71
C SER A 75 7.32 -5.97 16.66
N ILE A 76 6.93 -6.63 15.54
CA ILE A 76 6.21 -5.99 14.45
C ILE A 76 4.70 -5.85 14.70
N GLY A 77 4.13 -6.59 15.64
CA GLY A 77 2.71 -6.48 16.03
C GLY A 77 2.32 -5.10 16.59
N ARG A 78 3.30 -4.27 16.93
CA ARG A 78 3.10 -2.86 17.34
C ARG A 78 2.75 -1.94 16.20
N TYR A 79 3.17 -2.29 14.97
CA TYR A 79 2.96 -1.50 13.77
C TYR A 79 1.66 -1.91 13.07
N GLN A 80 0.82 -0.93 12.77
CA GLN A 80 -0.46 -1.16 12.08
C GLN A 80 -0.40 -0.82 10.59
N ASN A 81 0.80 -0.87 10.00
CA ASN A 81 0.96 -0.59 8.58
C ASN A 81 0.81 -1.86 7.72
N PRO A 82 0.50 -1.72 6.42
CA PRO A 82 0.33 -2.85 5.51
C PRO A 82 1.53 -3.79 5.45
N ILE A 83 2.75 -3.24 5.46
CA ILE A 83 3.99 -4.01 5.39
C ILE A 83 4.13 -4.93 6.61
N SER A 84 3.90 -4.40 7.82
CA SER A 84 4.01 -5.19 9.05
C SER A 84 2.98 -6.32 9.09
N LYS A 85 1.77 -6.12 8.58
CA LYS A 85 0.73 -7.15 8.52
C LYS A 85 1.12 -8.30 7.58
N ILE A 86 1.67 -7.98 6.41
CA ILE A 86 2.11 -8.99 5.43
C ILE A 86 3.28 -9.79 5.97
N VAL A 87 4.28 -9.12 6.56
CA VAL A 87 5.44 -9.79 7.18
C VAL A 87 5.01 -10.62 8.39
N ALA A 88 4.07 -10.12 9.20
CA ALA A 88 3.52 -10.87 10.33
C ALA A 88 2.83 -12.16 9.89
N GLU A 89 2.09 -12.15 8.78
CA GLU A 89 1.44 -13.33 8.27
C GLU A 89 2.44 -14.38 7.78
N ALA A 90 3.50 -13.94 7.10
CA ALA A 90 4.59 -14.80 6.72
C ALA A 90 5.28 -15.47 7.94
N LEU A 91 5.53 -14.69 8.99
CA LEU A 91 6.15 -15.18 10.23
C LEU A 91 5.25 -16.16 11.00
N LYS A 92 3.92 -16.03 10.94
CA LYS A 92 2.97 -16.94 11.59
C LYS A 92 2.99 -18.34 10.98
N ILE A 93 3.07 -18.44 9.65
CA ILE A 93 3.10 -19.71 8.94
C ILE A 93 4.45 -20.39 9.15
N GLY A 94 5.50 -19.58 9.35
CA GLY A 94 6.86 -20.10 9.48
C GLY A 94 7.45 -20.51 8.13
N PHE A 95 8.60 -21.18 8.17
CA PHE A 95 9.45 -21.41 6.99
C PHE A 95 9.24 -22.78 6.33
N ARG A 96 8.15 -23.48 6.64
CA ARG A 96 7.95 -24.87 6.21
C ARG A 96 7.63 -25.04 4.73
N ASN A 97 6.88 -24.10 4.15
CA ASN A 97 6.42 -24.23 2.77
C ASN A 97 6.33 -22.83 2.13
N ASN A 98 7.23 -22.53 1.21
CA ASN A 98 7.28 -21.24 0.53
C ASN A 98 5.97 -20.87 -0.18
N ARG A 99 5.25 -21.85 -0.74
CA ARG A 99 3.95 -21.61 -1.39
C ARG A 99 2.88 -21.17 -0.39
N GLU A 100 2.80 -21.82 0.76
CA GLU A 100 1.83 -21.45 1.80
C GLU A 100 2.10 -20.05 2.35
N VAL A 101 3.38 -19.68 2.50
CA VAL A 101 3.79 -18.33 2.91
C VAL A 101 3.41 -17.30 1.85
N GLU A 102 3.69 -17.58 0.59
CA GLU A 102 3.36 -16.71 -0.52
C GLU A 102 1.84 -16.52 -0.67
N ASP A 103 1.07 -17.60 -0.62
CA ASP A 103 -0.39 -17.56 -0.66
C ASP A 103 -0.99 -16.76 0.52
N ALA A 104 -0.39 -16.87 1.69
CA ALA A 104 -0.85 -16.13 2.86
C ALA A 104 -0.52 -14.63 2.78
N MET A 105 0.69 -14.30 2.35
CA MET A 105 1.06 -12.89 2.08
C MET A 105 0.15 -12.29 1.01
N GLU A 106 -0.18 -13.05 -0.05
CA GLU A 106 -1.06 -12.60 -1.11
C GLU A 106 -2.47 -12.31 -0.61
N ARG A 107 -3.04 -13.16 0.25
CA ARG A 107 -4.36 -12.90 0.86
C ARG A 107 -4.38 -11.58 1.64
N VAL A 108 -3.37 -11.34 2.47
CA VAL A 108 -3.27 -10.09 3.24
C VAL A 108 -3.04 -8.90 2.31
N PHE A 109 -2.20 -9.05 1.30
CA PHE A 109 -1.93 -8.02 0.29
C PHE A 109 -3.20 -7.55 -0.42
N ILE A 110 -4.04 -8.47 -0.89
CA ILE A 110 -5.32 -8.15 -1.54
C ILE A 110 -6.24 -7.36 -0.60
N VAL A 111 -6.28 -7.71 0.68
CA VAL A 111 -7.09 -6.99 1.68
C VAL A 111 -6.55 -5.58 1.91
N GLU A 112 -5.24 -5.43 2.07
CA GLU A 112 -4.62 -4.12 2.30
C GLU A 112 -4.72 -3.19 1.07
N ILE A 113 -4.57 -3.72 -0.16
CA ILE A 113 -4.84 -2.95 -1.39
C ILE A 113 -6.26 -2.41 -1.36
N ARG A 114 -7.25 -3.26 -1.09
CA ARG A 114 -8.66 -2.85 -1.05
C ARG A 114 -8.90 -1.74 -0.02
N HIS A 115 -8.24 -1.79 1.13
CA HIS A 115 -8.31 -0.72 2.13
C HIS A 115 -7.65 0.58 1.65
N MET A 116 -6.50 0.47 0.99
CA MET A 116 -5.80 1.64 0.45
C MET A 116 -6.53 2.28 -0.74
N THR A 117 -7.15 1.50 -1.62
CA THR A 117 -7.87 2.02 -2.80
C THR A 117 -9.32 2.38 -2.52
N LYS A 118 -9.88 1.98 -1.38
CA LYS A 118 -11.28 2.27 -1.03
C LYS A 118 -11.57 3.76 -1.17
N GLY A 119 -12.62 4.09 -1.94
CA GLY A 119 -13.09 5.45 -2.18
C GLY A 119 -12.33 6.23 -3.26
N MET A 120 -11.29 5.68 -3.86
CA MET A 120 -10.63 6.31 -5.02
C MET A 120 -11.59 6.45 -6.20
N ASP A 121 -12.46 5.46 -6.42
CA ASP A 121 -13.49 5.53 -7.47
C ASP A 121 -14.47 6.68 -7.22
N THR A 122 -14.82 6.96 -5.96
CA THR A 122 -15.69 8.09 -5.62
C THR A 122 -15.05 9.42 -5.97
N ILE A 123 -13.75 9.63 -5.64
CA ILE A 123 -13.04 10.86 -5.99
C ILE A 123 -12.97 11.00 -7.52
N ARG A 124 -12.64 9.92 -8.22
CA ARG A 124 -12.60 9.88 -9.67
C ARG A 124 -13.96 10.22 -10.30
N THR A 125 -15.04 9.63 -9.80
CA THR A 125 -16.39 9.93 -10.27
C THR A 125 -16.73 11.41 -10.09
N ILE A 126 -16.34 12.05 -8.99
CA ILE A 126 -16.55 13.49 -8.76
C ILE A 126 -15.82 14.32 -9.82
N ILE A 127 -14.56 13.99 -10.11
CA ILE A 127 -13.76 14.68 -11.14
C ILE A 127 -14.44 14.61 -12.52
N GLU A 128 -15.00 13.46 -12.86
CA GLU A 128 -15.65 13.21 -14.15
C GLU A 128 -17.05 13.85 -14.20
N VAL A 129 -17.84 13.75 -13.14
CA VAL A 129 -19.25 14.18 -13.10
C VAL A 129 -19.39 15.69 -12.92
N ALA A 130 -18.50 16.35 -12.16
CA ALA A 130 -18.63 17.78 -11.91
C ALA A 130 -18.65 18.65 -13.18
N PRO A 131 -17.77 18.45 -14.18
CA PRO A 131 -17.85 19.15 -15.46
C PRO A 131 -19.13 18.82 -16.26
N LEU A 132 -19.59 17.57 -16.21
CA LEU A 132 -20.83 17.15 -16.90
C LEU A 132 -22.06 17.84 -16.29
N LEU A 133 -22.10 18.00 -14.97
CA LEU A 133 -23.14 18.80 -14.31
C LEU A 133 -23.06 20.26 -14.71
N GLY A 134 -21.86 20.82 -14.88
CA GLY A 134 -21.66 22.15 -15.41
C GLY A 134 -22.21 22.30 -16.83
N LEU A 135 -21.98 21.31 -17.70
CA LEU A 135 -22.51 21.25 -19.05
C LEU A 135 -24.04 21.16 -19.06
N ILE A 136 -24.62 20.33 -18.20
CA ILE A 136 -26.09 20.27 -18.03
C ILE A 136 -26.62 21.64 -17.62
N GLY A 137 -25.91 22.35 -16.76
CA GLY A 137 -26.27 23.72 -16.36
C GLY A 137 -26.33 24.67 -17.54
N THR A 138 -25.39 24.60 -18.48
CA THR A 138 -25.43 25.43 -19.70
C THR A 138 -26.60 25.09 -20.60
N VAL A 139 -26.88 23.81 -20.82
CA VAL A 139 -27.99 23.38 -21.67
C VAL A 139 -29.32 23.85 -21.06
N LEU A 140 -29.53 23.69 -19.76
CA LEU A 140 -30.73 24.15 -19.08
C LEU A 140 -30.85 25.68 -19.05
N GLY A 141 -29.75 26.40 -18.80
CA GLY A 141 -29.72 27.86 -18.81
C GLY A 141 -30.13 28.40 -20.19
N MET A 142 -29.56 27.87 -21.27
CA MET A 142 -29.94 28.24 -22.63
C MET A 142 -31.36 27.84 -22.95
N TRP A 143 -31.83 26.66 -22.55
CA TRP A 143 -33.21 26.23 -22.75
C TRP A 143 -34.21 27.18 -22.10
N TYR A 144 -33.97 27.61 -20.87
CA TYR A 144 -34.82 28.61 -20.20
C TYR A 144 -34.80 29.96 -20.92
N THR A 145 -33.63 30.39 -21.41
CA THR A 145 -33.47 31.62 -22.19
C THR A 145 -34.32 31.59 -23.45
N PHE A 146 -34.24 30.53 -24.27
CA PHE A 146 -35.02 30.39 -25.50
C PHE A 146 -36.53 30.24 -25.24
N LYS A 147 -36.91 29.58 -24.14
CA LYS A 147 -38.33 29.50 -23.75
C LYS A 147 -38.91 30.86 -23.38
N ALA A 148 -38.13 31.70 -22.69
CA ALA A 148 -38.53 33.07 -22.33
C ALA A 148 -38.69 33.98 -23.55
N LEU A 149 -37.88 33.81 -24.58
CA LEU A 149 -37.95 34.56 -25.85
C LEU A 149 -39.30 34.36 -26.60
N GLY A 150 -39.92 33.20 -26.47
CA GLY A 150 -41.21 32.92 -27.08
C GLY A 150 -42.38 33.69 -26.49
N VAL A 151 -42.18 34.32 -25.29
CA VAL A 151 -43.28 35.03 -24.55
C VAL A 151 -43.03 36.54 -24.49
N ASN A 152 -41.80 36.99 -24.22
CA ASN A 152 -41.41 38.41 -24.18
C ASN A 152 -39.89 38.54 -24.35
N ALA A 153 -39.43 38.86 -25.56
CA ALA A 153 -38.01 38.96 -25.88
C ALA A 153 -37.36 40.20 -25.28
N SER A 154 -36.79 40.10 -24.06
CA SER A 154 -35.92 41.09 -23.51
C SER A 154 -34.45 40.69 -23.67
N PRO A 155 -33.59 41.53 -24.29
CA PRO A 155 -32.14 41.27 -24.40
C PRO A 155 -31.47 41.06 -23.04
N THR A 156 -31.97 41.68 -21.97
CA THR A 156 -31.49 41.53 -20.60
C THR A 156 -31.77 40.14 -20.03
N ALA A 157 -32.96 39.57 -20.25
CA ALA A 157 -33.29 38.23 -19.80
C ALA A 157 -32.47 37.17 -20.55
N MET A 158 -32.14 37.41 -21.82
CA MET A 158 -31.20 36.53 -22.58
C MET A 158 -29.81 36.55 -21.95
N ALA A 159 -29.27 37.74 -21.71
CA ALA A 159 -27.94 37.88 -21.12
C ALA A 159 -27.83 37.21 -19.75
N GLU A 160 -28.87 37.31 -18.93
CA GLU A 160 -28.93 36.67 -17.60
C GLU A 160 -28.92 35.14 -17.69
N GLY A 161 -29.72 34.55 -18.58
CA GLY A 161 -29.73 33.10 -18.76
C GLY A 161 -28.41 32.54 -19.32
N ILE A 162 -27.74 33.26 -20.22
CA ILE A 162 -26.42 32.88 -20.71
C ILE A 162 -25.37 33.02 -19.60
N TYR A 163 -25.45 34.09 -18.80
CA TYR A 163 -24.56 34.29 -17.66
C TYR A 163 -24.65 33.14 -16.65
N VAL A 164 -25.86 32.75 -16.24
CA VAL A 164 -26.09 31.60 -15.35
C VAL A 164 -25.50 30.31 -15.94
N ALA A 165 -25.71 30.09 -17.24
CA ALA A 165 -25.18 28.93 -17.95
C ALA A 165 -23.66 28.86 -17.89
N LEU A 166 -22.97 29.96 -18.17
CA LEU A 166 -21.50 30.04 -18.13
C LEU A 166 -20.95 29.77 -16.70
N ILE A 167 -21.60 30.30 -15.68
CA ILE A 167 -21.20 30.12 -14.28
C ILE A 167 -21.23 28.64 -13.87
N THR A 168 -22.26 27.91 -14.26
CA THR A 168 -22.35 26.50 -13.91
C THR A 168 -21.21 25.69 -14.50
N THR A 169 -20.80 25.98 -15.73
CA THR A 169 -19.66 25.31 -16.35
C THR A 169 -18.34 25.67 -15.68
N ILE A 170 -18.13 26.96 -15.36
CA ILE A 170 -16.94 27.40 -14.63
C ILE A 170 -16.86 26.69 -13.27
N ALA A 171 -17.98 26.59 -12.56
CA ALA A 171 -18.04 25.90 -11.26
C ALA A 171 -17.67 24.42 -11.39
N GLY A 172 -18.24 23.70 -12.38
CA GLY A 172 -17.95 22.28 -12.61
C GLY A 172 -16.48 22.03 -12.97
N LEU A 173 -15.91 22.85 -13.84
CA LEU A 173 -14.49 22.77 -14.21
C LEU A 173 -13.58 23.12 -13.03
N ALA A 174 -13.91 24.13 -12.24
CA ALA A 174 -13.14 24.51 -11.06
C ALA A 174 -13.05 23.37 -10.04
N VAL A 175 -14.16 22.67 -9.77
CA VAL A 175 -14.17 21.50 -8.90
C VAL A 175 -13.23 20.41 -9.42
N ALA A 176 -13.31 20.09 -10.71
CA ALA A 176 -12.44 19.06 -11.30
C ALA A 176 -10.96 19.44 -11.23
N ILE A 177 -10.61 20.68 -11.56
CA ILE A 177 -9.22 21.20 -11.54
C ILE A 177 -8.63 21.16 -10.12
N ILE A 178 -9.43 21.42 -9.09
CA ILE A 178 -8.96 21.41 -7.71
C ILE A 178 -8.76 19.95 -7.22
N ILE A 179 -9.67 19.04 -7.55
CA ILE A 179 -9.63 17.66 -7.03
C ILE A 179 -8.66 16.78 -7.80
N LEU A 180 -8.47 16.99 -9.09
CA LEU A 180 -7.59 16.16 -9.93
C LEU A 180 -6.14 16.06 -9.42
N PRO A 181 -5.46 17.14 -9.01
CA PRO A 181 -4.13 17.04 -8.43
C PRO A 181 -4.09 16.28 -7.11
N LEU A 182 -5.14 16.41 -6.28
CA LEU A 182 -5.26 15.66 -5.03
C LEU A 182 -5.40 14.17 -5.31
N TYR A 183 -6.25 13.79 -6.27
CA TYR A 183 -6.40 12.42 -6.72
C TYR A 183 -5.09 11.83 -7.25
N SER A 184 -4.38 12.57 -8.11
CA SER A 184 -3.09 12.13 -8.65
C SER A 184 -2.06 11.93 -7.54
N HIS A 185 -1.99 12.84 -6.57
CA HIS A 185 -1.10 12.70 -5.42
C HIS A 185 -1.43 11.48 -4.56
N ILE A 186 -2.71 11.22 -4.31
CA ILE A 186 -3.16 10.03 -3.56
C ILE A 186 -2.78 8.76 -4.32
N ASN A 187 -3.05 8.71 -5.62
CA ASN A 187 -2.75 7.54 -6.46
C ASN A 187 -1.25 7.21 -6.44
N SER A 188 -0.39 8.20 -6.65
CA SER A 188 1.07 8.02 -6.59
C SER A 188 1.55 7.55 -5.19
N LYS A 189 0.88 8.00 -4.12
CA LYS A 189 1.18 7.51 -2.76
C LYS A 189 0.79 6.05 -2.58
N ILE A 190 -0.37 5.65 -3.08
CA ILE A 190 -0.83 4.25 -3.04
C ILE A 190 0.16 3.37 -3.81
N GLU A 191 0.50 3.74 -5.05
CA GLU A 191 1.47 3.00 -5.87
C GLU A 191 2.82 2.84 -5.14
N GLY A 192 3.35 3.91 -4.55
CA GLY A 192 4.59 3.84 -3.78
C GLY A 192 4.50 2.93 -2.54
N GLU A 193 3.34 2.81 -1.88
CA GLU A 193 3.16 1.84 -0.79
C GLU A 193 3.04 0.40 -1.32
N LEU A 194 2.40 0.20 -2.48
CA LEU A 194 2.32 -1.11 -3.13
C LEU A 194 3.69 -1.63 -3.53
N ASP A 195 4.55 -0.78 -4.09
CA ASP A 195 5.94 -1.13 -4.42
C ASP A 195 6.73 -1.59 -3.19
N LYS A 196 6.60 -0.86 -2.07
CA LYS A 196 7.25 -1.24 -0.81
C LYS A 196 6.75 -2.60 -0.30
N ILE A 197 5.46 -2.87 -0.41
CA ILE A 197 4.87 -4.15 -0.01
C ILE A 197 5.39 -5.27 -0.91
N GLU A 198 5.49 -5.05 -2.22
CA GLU A 198 6.02 -6.05 -3.14
C GLU A 198 7.49 -6.36 -2.86
N ILE A 199 8.30 -5.33 -2.56
CA ILE A 199 9.68 -5.52 -2.10
C ILE A 199 9.70 -6.30 -0.78
N ALA A 200 8.82 -5.98 0.18
CA ALA A 200 8.72 -6.71 1.43
C ALA A 200 8.38 -8.19 1.21
N LYS A 201 7.44 -8.50 0.31
CA LYS A 201 7.11 -9.89 -0.08
C LYS A 201 8.33 -10.62 -0.63
N LYS A 202 9.09 -9.98 -1.53
CA LYS A 202 10.32 -10.56 -2.08
C LYS A 202 11.40 -10.76 -1.01
N MET A 203 11.57 -9.82 -0.09
CA MET A 203 12.52 -9.92 1.02
C MET A 203 12.10 -10.97 2.06
N THR A 204 10.79 -11.18 2.23
CA THR A 204 10.23 -12.13 3.18
C THR A 204 10.04 -13.53 2.57
N ASN A 205 10.09 -13.64 1.25
CA ASN A 205 10.16 -14.92 0.56
C ASN A 205 11.58 -15.47 0.78
N TRP A 206 11.77 -16.08 1.94
CA TRP A 206 13.04 -16.57 2.44
C TRP A 206 13.55 -17.66 1.50
N ARG A 207 14.45 -17.30 0.60
CA ARG A 207 15.14 -18.28 -0.22
C ARG A 207 15.89 -19.21 0.70
N SER A 208 15.62 -20.50 0.59
CA SER A 208 16.36 -21.50 1.37
C SER A 208 17.83 -21.43 0.99
N ALA A 209 18.70 -21.26 1.97
CA ALA A 209 20.11 -21.49 1.77
C ALA A 209 20.37 -23.00 1.87
N GLU A 210 21.04 -23.55 0.88
CA GLU A 210 21.48 -24.95 0.91
C GLU A 210 22.91 -25.00 1.46
N MET A 211 23.13 -25.81 2.47
CA MET A 211 24.45 -26.04 3.05
C MET A 211 24.81 -27.49 3.04
N ARG A 212 26.09 -27.77 2.78
CA ARG A 212 26.70 -29.09 2.90
C ARG A 212 27.60 -29.09 4.14
N ILE A 213 27.33 -30.00 5.05
CA ILE A 213 28.02 -30.07 6.34
C ILE A 213 28.73 -31.40 6.46
N LYS A 214 29.96 -31.36 6.99
CA LYS A 214 30.67 -32.54 7.47
C LYS A 214 30.71 -32.53 8.98
N THR A 215 30.28 -33.60 9.59
CA THR A 215 30.34 -33.77 11.05
C THR A 215 30.85 -35.18 11.37
N ASP A 216 31.56 -35.28 12.46
CA ASP A 216 32.01 -36.55 13.06
C ASP A 216 30.98 -37.11 14.02
N ALA A 217 29.85 -36.44 14.22
CA ALA A 217 28.72 -36.94 15.04
C ALA A 217 28.03 -38.12 14.39
N ASP A 218 27.29 -38.89 15.23
CA ASP A 218 26.31 -39.83 14.72
C ASP A 218 25.30 -39.09 13.83
N ILE A 219 25.31 -39.44 12.54
CA ILE A 219 24.55 -38.72 11.49
C ILE A 219 23.05 -38.71 11.81
N GLU A 220 22.52 -39.79 12.39
CA GLU A 220 21.10 -39.86 12.71
C GLU A 220 20.72 -38.94 13.86
N LYS A 221 21.56 -38.84 14.90
CA LYS A 221 21.36 -37.89 15.99
C LYS A 221 21.50 -36.46 15.51
N ALA A 222 22.46 -36.16 14.65
CA ALA A 222 22.64 -34.83 14.07
C ALA A 222 21.45 -34.40 13.21
N ILE A 223 20.88 -35.33 12.41
CA ILE A 223 19.68 -35.07 11.61
C ILE A 223 18.46 -34.79 12.50
N VAL A 224 18.24 -35.50 13.57
CA VAL A 224 17.13 -35.31 14.52
C VAL A 224 17.31 -33.93 15.19
N ALA A 225 18.50 -33.65 15.71
CA ALA A 225 18.80 -32.36 16.37
C ALA A 225 18.60 -31.13 15.44
N LEU A 226 18.98 -31.27 14.15
CA LEU A 226 18.78 -30.23 13.16
C LEU A 226 17.30 -30.08 12.78
N LYS A 227 16.56 -31.18 12.62
CA LYS A 227 15.11 -31.14 12.30
C LYS A 227 14.28 -30.47 13.40
N GLU A 228 14.66 -30.63 14.66
CA GLU A 228 14.01 -29.99 15.80
C GLU A 228 14.33 -28.50 15.94
N SER A 229 15.31 -28.01 15.20
CA SER A 229 15.79 -26.64 15.33
C SER A 229 14.97 -25.67 14.47
N ASN A 230 14.57 -24.55 15.06
CA ASN A 230 13.87 -23.48 14.35
C ASN A 230 14.75 -22.90 13.23
N GLY A 231 14.22 -22.91 12.00
CA GLY A 231 14.90 -22.33 10.83
C GLY A 231 15.57 -23.35 9.91
N VAL A 232 15.58 -24.63 10.27
CA VAL A 232 15.97 -25.72 9.37
C VAL A 232 14.74 -26.22 8.61
N LEU A 233 14.78 -26.14 7.28
CA LEU A 233 13.65 -26.44 6.40
C LEU A 233 13.64 -27.92 6.00
N GLU A 234 14.80 -28.44 5.63
CA GLU A 234 14.96 -29.82 5.20
C GLU A 234 16.36 -30.33 5.56
N VAL A 235 16.46 -31.60 5.96
CA VAL A 235 17.73 -32.27 6.27
C VAL A 235 17.77 -33.62 5.55
N LYS A 236 18.84 -33.83 4.79
CA LYS A 236 19.08 -35.11 4.05
C LYS A 236 20.46 -35.66 4.35
N LYS A 237 20.54 -36.99 4.49
CA LYS A 237 21.80 -37.69 4.56
C LYS A 237 22.39 -37.84 3.15
N LEU A 238 23.64 -37.45 2.97
CA LEU A 238 24.38 -37.67 1.73
C LEU A 238 25.07 -38.99 1.74
N LYS A 239 24.73 -39.87 0.78
CA LYS A 239 25.22 -41.30 0.75
C LYS A 239 26.57 -41.47 0.05
N ASN A 240 27.00 -40.54 -0.82
CA ASN A 240 28.20 -40.72 -1.66
C ASN A 240 29.05 -39.44 -1.76
N ASP A 241 29.03 -38.58 -0.78
CA ASP A 241 29.85 -37.39 -0.79
C ASP A 241 31.07 -37.59 0.11
N LYS A 242 32.27 -37.42 -0.47
CA LYS A 242 33.55 -37.57 0.27
C LYS A 242 33.80 -36.41 1.21
N ASP A 243 33.23 -35.26 0.91
CA ASP A 243 33.50 -33.99 1.58
C ASP A 243 32.42 -33.58 2.57
N ALA A 244 31.19 -34.09 2.41
CA ALA A 244 30.05 -33.78 3.29
C ALA A 244 29.19 -35.01 3.56
N ASN A 245 28.61 -35.10 4.76
CA ASN A 245 27.73 -36.21 5.15
C ASN A 245 26.26 -35.81 5.40
N ILE A 246 26.01 -34.49 5.56
CA ILE A 246 24.66 -33.95 5.76
C ILE A 246 24.44 -32.78 4.79
N TRP A 247 23.30 -32.79 4.11
CA TRP A 247 22.79 -31.67 3.35
C TRP A 247 21.60 -31.08 4.12
N ILE A 248 21.58 -29.76 4.27
CA ILE A 248 20.50 -29.03 4.92
C ILE A 248 20.03 -27.89 4.04
N SER A 249 18.74 -27.67 4.07
CA SER A 249 18.11 -26.45 3.59
C SER A 249 17.66 -25.63 4.80
N ILE A 250 18.16 -24.42 4.90
CA ILE A 250 17.91 -23.54 6.03
C ILE A 250 17.38 -22.19 5.58
N ASN A 251 16.78 -21.49 6.52
CA ASN A 251 16.47 -20.08 6.36
C ASN A 251 17.80 -19.28 6.24
N PRO A 252 17.95 -18.38 5.23
CA PRO A 252 19.15 -17.57 5.03
C PRO A 252 19.56 -16.72 6.24
N HIS A 253 18.62 -16.43 7.13
CA HIS A 253 18.89 -15.67 8.35
C HIS A 253 19.42 -16.53 9.51
N MET A 254 19.45 -17.84 9.34
CA MET A 254 20.10 -18.72 10.30
C MET A 254 21.61 -18.64 10.08
N LEU A 255 22.32 -18.02 11.03
CA LEU A 255 23.76 -17.86 10.98
C LEU A 255 24.45 -19.23 10.93
N GLU A 256 25.46 -19.39 10.06
CA GLU A 256 26.29 -20.58 9.98
C GLU A 256 26.82 -21.04 11.35
N LYS A 257 27.13 -20.07 12.24
CA LYS A 257 27.53 -20.34 13.63
C LYS A 257 26.43 -21.05 14.45
N SER A 258 25.17 -20.77 14.16
CA SER A 258 24.06 -21.39 14.90
C SER A 258 23.96 -22.90 14.63
N ILE A 259 24.23 -23.32 13.40
CA ILE A 259 24.20 -24.73 12.99
C ILE A 259 25.35 -25.48 13.65
N GLY A 260 26.56 -24.92 13.64
CA GLY A 260 27.72 -25.48 14.34
C GLY A 260 27.46 -25.63 15.83
N ASN A 261 26.85 -24.64 16.46
CA ASN A 261 26.49 -24.67 17.89
C ASN A 261 25.43 -25.72 18.20
N ILE A 262 24.41 -25.90 17.35
CA ILE A 262 23.37 -26.91 17.52
C ILE A 262 23.98 -28.32 17.53
N ILE A 263 24.87 -28.60 16.57
CA ILE A 263 25.54 -29.91 16.48
C ILE A 263 26.48 -30.12 17.66
N LYS A 264 27.21 -29.06 18.06
CA LYS A 264 28.12 -29.13 19.20
C LYS A 264 27.38 -29.35 20.53
N GLU A 265 26.27 -28.63 20.75
CA GLU A 265 25.49 -28.66 21.98
C GLU A 265 24.68 -29.95 22.13
N LYS A 266 24.03 -30.41 21.06
CA LYS A 266 23.15 -31.59 21.10
C LYS A 266 23.86 -32.92 20.78
N CYS A 267 24.97 -32.88 20.04
CA CYS A 267 25.69 -34.09 19.62
C CYS A 267 27.10 -34.19 20.17
N ASN A 268 27.59 -33.17 20.86
CA ASN A 268 28.96 -33.07 21.42
C ASN A 268 30.05 -33.32 20.34
N ALA A 269 29.82 -32.84 19.13
CA ALA A 269 30.70 -33.04 17.99
C ALA A 269 30.90 -31.71 17.21
N GLU A 270 32.01 -31.62 16.49
CA GLU A 270 32.29 -30.49 15.61
C GLU A 270 31.63 -30.69 14.25
N ALA A 271 31.20 -29.56 13.65
CA ALA A 271 30.68 -29.52 12.29
C ALA A 271 31.43 -28.48 11.46
N ARG A 272 31.82 -28.87 10.25
CA ARG A 272 32.40 -27.96 9.26
C ARG A 272 31.44 -27.76 8.11
N ILE A 273 31.16 -26.49 7.80
CA ILE A 273 30.37 -26.10 6.65
C ILE A 273 31.31 -26.12 5.44
N ILE A 274 30.99 -26.96 4.45
CA ILE A 274 31.84 -27.14 3.26
C ILE A 274 31.38 -26.24 2.13
N GLU A 275 30.10 -26.06 1.96
CA GLU A 275 29.52 -25.25 0.90
C GLU A 275 28.21 -24.63 1.37
N SER A 276 28.02 -23.34 1.12
CA SER A 276 26.74 -22.67 1.30
C SER A 276 26.35 -21.98 -0.02
N LYS A 277 25.18 -22.32 -0.54
CA LYS A 277 24.59 -21.71 -1.74
C LYS A 277 23.22 -21.15 -1.43
N LEU A 278 23.02 -19.85 -1.71
CA LEU A 278 21.68 -19.29 -1.78
C LEU A 278 21.00 -19.80 -3.05
N LYS A 279 19.89 -20.49 -2.91
CA LYS A 279 19.07 -20.89 -4.04
C LYS A 279 18.46 -19.63 -4.66
N GLN A 280 18.85 -19.32 -5.90
CA GLN A 280 18.28 -18.21 -6.69
C GLN A 280 16.85 -18.49 -7.14
#